data_b4c1a4109c4b53baa2d546923c3efe39
#
_entry.id   b4c1a4109c4b53baa2d546923c3efe39
#
_cell.length_a   1.000
_cell.length_b   1.000
_cell.length_c   1.000
_cell.angle_alpha   90.00
_cell.angle_beta   90.00
_cell.angle_gamma   90.00
#
_symmetry.space_group_name_H-M   'P 1'
#
loop_
_entity.id
_entity.type
_entity.pdbx_description
1 polymer ?
#
loop_
_entity_poly.entity_id
_entity_poly.type
_entity_poly.pdbx_seq_one_letter_code
_entity_poly.pdbx_strand_id
1 'polypeptide(L)'
;FPFNLFEWEKFIFTLHNCTFSENGLLRWPDLFCMVGRGTGKNGYLSFETFALISPYNDVKKYHITICANSESQATTSFFDVYDMLQDNEKKMKKWFVWNKTTIKCLKTGSELGFATSNPSTKDGGRQGMIAFDEIHQYENFKILNVFTSGLGKKKDPRRTFITTNGYVREGPLDKTLEKAKNILKGAINDNGMLPFICKLDDEKEFKDKKNWHKANPSLRYLPFLQQETEKEYNEYLENPIDNPDFMTKRMNIPKS
;
A
#
# COMPACT_ATOMS: atom_id res chain seq x y z
N PHE A 1 -8.15 2.37 20.59
CA PHE A 1 -8.97 2.62 19.38
C PHE A 1 -8.99 1.35 18.55
N PRO A 2 -10.12 0.63 18.42
CA PRO A 2 -10.13 -0.54 17.57
C PRO A 2 -10.04 -0.09 16.10
N PHE A 3 -8.93 -0.35 15.44
CA PHE A 3 -8.82 -0.23 13.99
C PHE A 3 -9.49 -1.47 13.37
N ASN A 4 -10.69 -1.28 12.84
CA ASN A 4 -11.45 -2.36 12.24
C ASN A 4 -11.13 -2.41 10.74
N LEU A 5 -10.35 -3.41 10.35
CA LEU A 5 -10.08 -3.68 8.94
C LEU A 5 -11.38 -4.05 8.19
N PHE A 6 -11.53 -3.54 6.99
CA PHE A 6 -12.53 -4.03 6.04
C PHE A 6 -12.20 -5.47 5.59
N GLU A 7 -13.19 -6.17 5.03
CA GLU A 7 -13.00 -7.56 4.63
C GLU A 7 -11.90 -7.75 3.58
N TRP A 8 -11.77 -6.81 2.63
CA TRP A 8 -10.70 -6.85 1.65
C TRP A 8 -9.31 -6.63 2.27
N GLU A 9 -9.22 -5.79 3.30
CA GLU A 9 -7.97 -5.54 4.05
C GLU A 9 -7.56 -6.76 4.87
N LYS A 10 -8.52 -7.41 5.55
CA LYS A 10 -8.29 -8.67 6.25
C LYS A 10 -7.79 -9.76 5.30
N PHE A 11 -8.41 -9.84 4.11
CA PHE A 11 -8.04 -10.81 3.09
C PHE A 11 -6.59 -10.65 2.65
N ILE A 12 -6.19 -9.44 2.20
CA ILE A 12 -4.82 -9.22 1.75
C ILE A 12 -3.81 -9.31 2.89
N PHE A 13 -4.16 -8.84 4.11
CA PHE A 13 -3.29 -8.94 5.27
C PHE A 13 -3.00 -10.40 5.62
N THR A 14 -4.04 -11.25 5.66
CA THR A 14 -3.90 -12.67 5.98
C THR A 14 -3.04 -13.40 4.94
N LEU A 15 -3.29 -13.18 3.66
CA LEU A 15 -2.51 -13.82 2.60
C LEU A 15 -1.05 -13.35 2.60
N HIS A 16 -0.81 -12.05 2.69
CA HIS A 16 0.53 -11.48 2.63
C HIS A 16 1.36 -11.76 3.89
N ASN A 17 0.73 -11.69 5.08
CA ASN A 17 1.47 -11.69 6.33
C ASN A 17 1.36 -13.00 7.13
N CYS A 18 0.33 -13.81 6.89
CA CYS A 18 0.02 -14.98 7.70
C CYS A 18 0.00 -16.30 6.93
N THR A 19 0.35 -16.30 5.63
CA THR A 19 0.38 -17.51 4.81
C THR A 19 1.80 -17.92 4.52
N PHE A 20 2.10 -19.19 4.84
CA PHE A 20 3.45 -19.74 4.71
C PHE A 20 3.43 -20.97 3.78
N SER A 21 4.52 -21.15 3.05
CA SER A 21 4.79 -22.36 2.29
C SER A 21 5.22 -23.51 3.21
N GLU A 22 5.25 -24.74 2.73
CA GLU A 22 5.65 -25.94 3.48
C GLU A 22 7.04 -25.82 4.12
N ASN A 23 7.94 -25.05 3.51
CA ASN A 23 9.29 -24.78 4.03
C ASN A 23 9.32 -23.68 5.13
N GLY A 24 8.16 -23.16 5.56
CA GLY A 24 8.05 -22.17 6.61
C GLY A 24 8.39 -20.73 6.18
N LEU A 25 8.58 -20.47 4.88
CA LEU A 25 8.77 -19.13 4.34
C LEU A 25 7.42 -18.50 3.96
N LEU A 26 7.34 -17.17 3.98
CA LEU A 26 6.16 -16.47 3.49
C LEU A 26 5.82 -16.91 2.06
N ARG A 27 4.54 -17.25 1.83
CA ARG A 27 4.09 -17.66 0.51
C ARG A 27 4.09 -16.49 -0.48
N TRP A 28 3.66 -15.32 -0.02
CA TRP A 28 3.61 -14.10 -0.81
C TRP A 28 4.29 -12.92 -0.08
N PRO A 29 5.63 -12.84 -0.11
CA PRO A 29 6.38 -11.75 0.51
C PRO A 29 6.20 -10.39 -0.20
N ASP A 30 5.69 -10.37 -1.42
CA ASP A 30 5.46 -9.16 -2.20
C ASP A 30 3.95 -8.95 -2.40
N LEU A 31 3.40 -7.86 -1.88
CA LEU A 31 2.02 -7.44 -2.12
C LEU A 31 1.99 -6.34 -3.20
N PHE A 32 1.23 -6.55 -4.25
CA PHE A 32 0.84 -5.50 -5.19
C PHE A 32 -0.64 -5.19 -5.04
N CYS A 33 -0.96 -4.05 -4.43
CA CYS A 33 -2.33 -3.62 -4.12
C CYS A 33 -2.68 -2.37 -4.94
N MET A 34 -3.51 -2.53 -5.97
CA MET A 34 -4.07 -1.43 -6.75
C MET A 34 -5.56 -1.32 -6.47
N VAL A 35 -5.98 -0.24 -5.84
CA VAL A 35 -7.38 0.05 -5.46
C VAL A 35 -7.71 1.50 -5.76
N GLY A 36 -8.98 1.81 -6.00
CA GLY A 36 -9.42 3.17 -6.30
C GLY A 36 -9.11 4.18 -5.19
N ARG A 37 -8.97 5.46 -5.56
CA ARG A 37 -8.76 6.55 -4.61
C ARG A 37 -9.85 6.55 -3.52
N GLY A 38 -9.47 6.83 -2.27
CA GLY A 38 -10.37 6.88 -1.13
C GLY A 38 -10.73 5.53 -0.51
N THR A 39 -10.25 4.41 -1.06
CA THR A 39 -10.53 3.05 -0.54
C THR A 39 -10.01 2.81 0.87
N GLY A 40 -9.00 3.59 1.35
CA GLY A 40 -8.39 3.40 2.66
C GLY A 40 -7.02 2.71 2.62
N LYS A 41 -6.36 2.65 1.44
CA LYS A 41 -5.06 1.98 1.29
C LYS A 41 -3.97 2.47 2.26
N ASN A 42 -3.98 3.77 2.60
CA ASN A 42 -3.01 4.32 3.56
C ASN A 42 -3.29 3.83 4.97
N GLY A 43 -4.57 3.75 5.38
CA GLY A 43 -4.98 3.14 6.65
C GLY A 43 -4.56 1.67 6.74
N TYR A 44 -4.72 0.90 5.65
CA TYR A 44 -4.20 -0.45 5.57
C TYR A 44 -2.67 -0.49 5.78
N LEU A 45 -1.92 0.37 5.10
CA LEU A 45 -0.46 0.43 5.24
C LEU A 45 -0.04 0.83 6.65
N SER A 46 -0.75 1.78 7.28
CA SER A 46 -0.54 2.18 8.67
C SER A 46 -0.74 0.98 9.61
N PHE A 47 -1.81 0.21 9.43
CA PHE A 47 -2.08 -1.00 10.19
C PHE A 47 -1.00 -2.07 9.97
N GLU A 48 -0.65 -2.38 8.73
CA GLU A 48 0.34 -3.39 8.39
C GLU A 48 1.71 -3.08 9.00
N THR A 49 2.17 -1.84 8.82
CA THR A 49 3.47 -1.42 9.35
C THR A 49 3.50 -1.42 10.86
N PHE A 50 2.44 -0.97 11.53
CA PHE A 50 2.32 -1.05 12.99
C PHE A 50 2.30 -2.49 13.50
N ALA A 51 1.53 -3.38 12.87
CA ALA A 51 1.49 -4.79 13.23
C ALA A 51 2.88 -5.44 13.15
N LEU A 52 3.62 -5.16 12.07
CA LEU A 52 4.92 -5.76 11.82
C LEU A 52 6.07 -5.21 12.68
N ILE A 53 6.01 -3.95 13.15
CA ILE A 53 6.97 -3.45 14.15
C ILE A 53 6.61 -3.85 15.56
N SER A 54 5.36 -4.28 15.81
CA SER A 54 4.85 -4.59 17.15
C SER A 54 5.52 -5.84 17.73
N PRO A 55 5.36 -6.08 19.06
CA PRO A 55 5.88 -7.28 19.70
C PRO A 55 5.35 -8.60 19.14
N TYR A 56 4.22 -8.58 18.44
CA TYR A 56 3.56 -9.77 17.87
C TYR A 56 4.29 -10.36 16.68
N ASN A 57 5.01 -9.54 15.90
CA ASN A 57 5.84 -10.05 14.80
C ASN A 57 7.04 -10.89 15.27
N ASP A 58 7.49 -10.68 16.52
CA ASP A 58 8.59 -11.40 17.21
C ASP A 58 9.94 -11.47 16.45
N VAL A 59 10.09 -10.71 15.36
CA VAL A 59 11.36 -10.59 14.64
C VAL A 59 12.13 -9.38 15.16
N LYS A 60 13.32 -9.63 15.72
CA LYS A 60 14.16 -8.56 16.28
C LYS A 60 14.70 -7.63 15.19
N LYS A 61 14.62 -6.31 15.46
CA LYS A 61 15.13 -5.26 14.57
C LYS A 61 14.54 -5.38 13.15
N TYR A 62 13.23 -5.62 13.08
CA TYR A 62 12.48 -5.63 11.82
C TYR A 62 12.15 -4.19 11.44
N HIS A 63 13.10 -3.52 10.80
CA HIS A 63 12.94 -2.13 10.41
C HIS A 63 12.06 -2.04 9.16
N ILE A 64 11.19 -1.05 9.14
CA ILE A 64 10.26 -0.77 8.04
C ILE A 64 10.48 0.65 7.55
N THR A 65 10.55 0.82 6.24
CA THR A 65 10.61 2.14 5.60
C THR A 65 9.45 2.29 4.63
N ILE A 66 8.66 3.35 4.82
CA ILE A 66 7.63 3.80 3.87
C ILE A 66 8.30 4.74 2.89
N CYS A 67 8.23 4.41 1.60
CA CYS A 67 8.82 5.18 0.52
C CYS A 67 7.71 5.78 -0.34
N ALA A 68 7.79 7.08 -0.66
CA ALA A 68 6.92 7.75 -1.60
C ALA A 68 7.69 8.79 -2.41
N ASN A 69 7.08 9.28 -3.49
CA ASN A 69 7.71 10.26 -4.36
C ASN A 69 7.83 11.66 -3.72
N SER A 70 6.93 11.97 -2.78
CA SER A 70 6.99 13.21 -1.98
C SER A 70 7.00 12.91 -0.49
N GLU A 71 7.53 13.85 0.30
CA GLU A 71 7.58 13.72 1.76
C GLU A 71 6.17 13.66 2.36
N SER A 72 5.25 14.50 1.88
CA SER A 72 3.86 14.50 2.36
C SER A 72 3.17 13.14 2.19
N GLN A 73 3.43 12.44 1.09
CA GLN A 73 2.90 11.10 0.86
C GLN A 73 3.58 10.06 1.75
N ALA A 74 4.94 10.07 1.83
CA ALA A 74 5.69 9.13 2.66
C ALA A 74 5.31 9.23 4.14
N THR A 75 4.92 10.42 4.59
CA THR A 75 4.57 10.68 6.00
C THR A 75 3.13 10.36 6.36
N THR A 76 2.20 10.29 5.40
CA THR A 76 0.76 10.08 5.69
C THR A 76 0.54 8.84 6.57
N SER A 77 0.92 7.67 6.09
CA SER A 77 0.73 6.42 6.85
C SER A 77 1.61 6.35 8.12
N PHE A 78 2.75 7.02 8.12
CA PHE A 78 3.58 7.13 9.32
C PHE A 78 2.89 7.95 10.42
N PHE A 79 2.32 9.11 10.07
CA PHE A 79 1.63 9.96 11.04
C PHE A 79 0.33 9.35 11.55
N ASP A 80 -0.38 8.56 10.76
CA ASP A 80 -1.54 7.78 11.26
C ASP A 80 -1.12 6.89 12.44
N VAL A 81 0.04 6.20 12.34
CA VAL A 81 0.58 5.39 13.44
C VAL A 81 1.06 6.27 14.61
N TYR A 82 1.73 7.38 14.30
CA TYR A 82 2.22 8.32 15.30
C TYR A 82 1.06 8.89 16.14
N ASP A 83 0.01 9.38 15.49
CA ASP A 83 -1.15 9.98 16.15
C ASP A 83 -1.89 8.95 16.99
N MET A 84 -2.07 7.72 16.48
CA MET A 84 -2.64 6.62 17.26
C MET A 84 -1.84 6.32 18.53
N LEU A 85 -0.50 6.34 18.45
CA LEU A 85 0.35 6.16 19.62
C LEU A 85 0.24 7.34 20.59
N GLN A 86 0.16 8.57 20.07
CA GLN A 86 0.02 9.78 20.85
C GLN A 86 -1.30 9.80 21.62
N ASP A 87 -2.41 9.47 20.95
CA ASP A 87 -3.75 9.39 21.56
C ASP A 87 -3.83 8.32 22.66
N ASN A 88 -2.99 7.29 22.56
CA ASN A 88 -2.94 6.18 23.50
C ASN A 88 -1.65 6.14 24.35
N GLU A 89 -1.01 7.27 24.53
CA GLU A 89 0.33 7.42 25.11
C GLU A 89 0.50 6.64 26.42
N LYS A 90 -0.42 6.77 27.36
CA LYS A 90 -0.36 6.08 28.68
C LYS A 90 -0.25 4.55 28.56
N LYS A 91 -0.87 3.95 27.53
CA LYS A 91 -0.83 2.51 27.28
C LYS A 91 0.36 2.10 26.44
N MET A 92 0.78 2.94 25.50
CA MET A 92 1.74 2.61 24.47
C MET A 92 3.19 2.88 24.87
N LYS A 93 3.48 3.82 25.76
CA LYS A 93 4.85 4.13 26.26
C LYS A 93 5.61 2.94 26.83
N LYS A 94 4.94 1.93 27.35
CA LYS A 94 5.59 0.71 27.84
C LYS A 94 6.11 -0.22 26.72
N TRP A 95 5.62 -0.02 25.48
CA TRP A 95 5.94 -0.85 24.33
C TRP A 95 6.70 -0.11 23.24
N PHE A 96 6.49 1.22 23.13
CA PHE A 96 7.02 2.04 22.06
C PHE A 96 7.62 3.33 22.59
N VAL A 97 8.62 3.82 21.89
CA VAL A 97 9.11 5.19 21.93
C VAL A 97 9.00 5.75 20.51
N TRP A 98 8.56 7.01 20.40
CA TRP A 98 8.31 7.62 19.10
C TRP A 98 8.61 9.12 19.10
N ASN A 99 8.97 9.58 17.93
CA ASN A 99 9.09 10.99 17.58
C ASN A 99 8.58 11.19 16.14
N LYS A 100 8.66 12.40 15.62
CA LYS A 100 8.14 12.77 14.29
C LYS A 100 8.88 12.11 13.10
N THR A 101 9.92 11.34 13.32
CA THR A 101 10.71 10.69 12.26
C THR A 101 10.87 9.18 12.44
N THR A 102 10.66 8.68 13.64
CA THR A 102 10.88 7.26 13.95
C THR A 102 9.94 6.79 15.06
N ILE A 103 9.37 5.62 14.85
CA ILE A 103 8.59 4.88 15.86
C ILE A 103 9.35 3.57 16.13
N LYS A 104 9.68 3.31 17.38
CA LYS A 104 10.48 2.14 17.78
C LYS A 104 9.77 1.28 18.81
N CYS A 105 9.68 -0.02 18.54
CA CYS A 105 9.24 -1.01 19.51
C CYS A 105 10.37 -1.35 20.49
N LEU A 106 10.14 -1.20 21.78
CA LEU A 106 11.14 -1.42 22.82
C LEU A 106 11.51 -2.90 22.98
N LYS A 107 10.55 -3.82 22.80
CA LYS A 107 10.76 -5.26 22.95
C LYS A 107 11.64 -5.85 21.85
N THR A 108 11.35 -5.51 20.60
CA THR A 108 12.03 -6.09 19.44
C THR A 108 13.15 -5.23 18.89
N GLY A 109 13.17 -3.94 19.23
CA GLY A 109 14.06 -2.94 18.63
C GLY A 109 13.71 -2.64 17.16
N SER A 110 12.52 -3.04 16.70
CA SER A 110 12.03 -2.74 15.35
C SER A 110 11.65 -1.28 15.22
N GLU A 111 11.86 -0.69 14.06
CA GLU A 111 11.64 0.73 13.82
C GLU A 111 10.82 0.94 12.56
N LEU A 112 9.87 1.87 12.60
CA LEU A 112 9.16 2.40 11.45
C LEU A 112 9.68 3.80 11.16
N GLY A 113 10.03 4.05 9.92
CA GLY A 113 10.42 5.35 9.39
C GLY A 113 9.92 5.54 7.97
N PHE A 114 10.22 6.68 7.39
CA PHE A 114 9.84 7.02 6.01
C PHE A 114 11.04 7.59 5.24
N ALA A 115 10.94 7.55 3.91
CA ALA A 115 11.94 8.13 3.01
C ALA A 115 11.26 8.64 1.74
N THR A 116 11.81 9.71 1.19
CA THR A 116 11.46 10.18 -0.16
C THR A 116 12.37 9.53 -1.19
N SER A 117 12.08 9.72 -2.46
CA SER A 117 12.79 9.15 -3.61
C SER A 117 14.28 9.51 -3.71
N ASN A 118 14.84 10.26 -2.76
CA ASN A 118 16.27 10.60 -2.75
C ASN A 118 17.06 9.57 -1.92
N PRO A 119 17.73 8.59 -2.56
CA PRO A 119 18.30 7.43 -1.86
C PRO A 119 19.64 7.70 -1.16
N SER A 120 20.10 8.96 -1.10
CA SER A 120 21.49 9.30 -0.72
C SER A 120 21.93 8.92 0.69
N THR A 121 21.07 8.33 1.54
CA THR A 121 21.42 8.08 2.95
C THR A 121 21.14 6.68 3.51
N LYS A 122 20.59 5.73 2.74
CA LYS A 122 20.18 4.41 3.27
C LYS A 122 20.61 3.20 2.44
N ASP A 123 21.70 3.33 1.67
CA ASP A 123 22.29 2.16 1.00
C ASP A 123 22.86 1.18 2.04
N GLY A 124 22.41 -0.09 2.00
CA GLY A 124 22.92 -1.14 2.89
C GLY A 124 22.14 -1.42 4.18
N GLY A 125 20.95 -0.81 4.37
CA GLY A 125 20.08 -1.09 5.52
C GLY A 125 19.67 -2.56 5.64
N ARG A 126 19.41 -3.03 6.87
CA ARG A 126 18.89 -4.38 7.15
C ARG A 126 17.38 -4.30 7.36
N GLN A 127 16.66 -3.84 6.34
CA GLN A 127 15.21 -3.69 6.39
C GLN A 127 14.53 -5.05 6.45
N GLY A 128 13.45 -5.14 7.24
CA GLY A 128 12.52 -6.27 7.19
C GLY A 128 11.45 -6.05 6.12
N MET A 129 11.01 -4.80 5.96
CA MET A 129 9.99 -4.44 4.97
C MET A 129 10.29 -3.09 4.32
N ILE A 130 9.99 -2.99 3.03
CA ILE A 130 9.89 -1.74 2.30
C ILE A 130 8.48 -1.61 1.76
N ALA A 131 7.82 -0.50 2.03
CA ALA A 131 6.53 -0.15 1.48
C ALA A 131 6.68 1.01 0.49
N PHE A 132 6.12 0.86 -0.70
CA PHE A 132 6.06 1.91 -1.70
C PHE A 132 4.63 2.41 -1.83
N ASP A 133 4.43 3.67 -1.49
CA ASP A 133 3.15 4.35 -1.69
C ASP A 133 3.15 5.06 -3.04
N GLU A 134 2.00 5.01 -3.72
CA GLU A 134 1.72 5.65 -5.00
C GLU A 134 2.75 5.33 -6.09
N ILE A 135 2.99 4.01 -6.35
CA ILE A 135 3.99 3.62 -7.36
C ILE A 135 3.68 4.15 -8.77
N HIS A 136 2.47 4.61 -9.03
CA HIS A 136 2.09 5.26 -10.29
C HIS A 136 2.84 6.56 -10.58
N GLN A 137 3.53 7.12 -9.58
CA GLN A 137 4.31 8.35 -9.72
C GLN A 137 5.78 8.11 -10.07
N TYR A 138 6.25 6.85 -10.00
CA TYR A 138 7.63 6.53 -10.32
C TYR A 138 7.81 6.33 -11.82
N GLU A 139 8.80 7.00 -12.40
CA GLU A 139 9.11 6.91 -13.83
C GLU A 139 9.89 5.65 -14.19
N ASN A 140 10.70 5.12 -13.25
CA ASN A 140 11.55 3.96 -13.49
C ASN A 140 11.82 3.15 -12.22
N PHE A 141 12.34 1.93 -12.38
CA PHE A 141 12.62 1.01 -11.27
C PHE A 141 13.88 1.35 -10.47
N LYS A 142 14.69 2.32 -10.87
CA LYS A 142 15.99 2.58 -10.24
C LYS A 142 15.85 2.82 -8.73
N ILE A 143 14.93 3.68 -8.35
CA ILE A 143 14.67 4.04 -6.95
C ILE A 143 14.15 2.82 -6.16
N LEU A 144 13.19 2.09 -6.74
CA LEU A 144 12.62 0.90 -6.11
C LEU A 144 13.71 -0.15 -5.85
N ASN A 145 14.60 -0.37 -6.80
CA ASN A 145 15.69 -1.34 -6.70
C ASN A 145 16.72 -0.94 -5.63
N VAL A 146 17.05 0.34 -5.50
CA VAL A 146 17.95 0.83 -4.44
C VAL A 146 17.39 0.50 -3.05
N PHE A 147 16.12 0.84 -2.79
CA PHE A 147 15.51 0.55 -1.49
C PHE A 147 15.38 -0.95 -1.21
N THR A 148 15.08 -1.76 -2.21
CA THR A 148 14.89 -3.21 -2.03
C THR A 148 16.19 -4.00 -1.96
N SER A 149 17.33 -3.43 -2.35
CA SER A 149 18.66 -4.09 -2.32
C SER A 149 19.09 -4.55 -0.93
N GLY A 150 18.57 -3.91 0.12
CA GLY A 150 18.84 -4.26 1.53
C GLY A 150 18.01 -5.40 2.09
N LEU A 151 16.98 -5.87 1.38
CA LEU A 151 16.10 -6.95 1.83
C LEU A 151 16.79 -8.32 1.79
N GLY A 152 16.21 -9.31 2.50
CA GLY A 152 16.75 -10.66 2.58
C GLY A 152 17.77 -10.89 3.72
N LYS A 153 18.15 -9.85 4.45
CA LYS A 153 19.02 -9.94 5.65
C LYS A 153 18.23 -10.15 6.94
N LYS A 154 16.91 -10.13 6.86
CA LYS A 154 15.96 -10.40 7.95
C LYS A 154 15.07 -11.56 7.59
N LYS A 155 14.58 -12.27 8.62
CA LYS A 155 13.54 -13.28 8.44
C LYS A 155 12.29 -12.63 7.90
N ASP A 156 11.58 -13.32 7.00
CA ASP A 156 10.31 -12.90 6.43
C ASP A 156 10.36 -11.49 5.80
N PRO A 157 11.28 -11.22 4.85
CA PRO A 157 11.36 -9.92 4.21
C PRO A 157 10.11 -9.65 3.37
N ARG A 158 9.64 -8.39 3.34
CA ARG A 158 8.42 -8.00 2.62
C ARG A 158 8.62 -6.79 1.74
N ARG A 159 7.83 -6.75 0.65
CA ARG A 159 7.60 -5.55 -0.16
C ARG A 159 6.10 -5.33 -0.29
N THR A 160 5.64 -4.13 0.04
CA THR A 160 4.25 -3.74 -0.17
C THR A 160 4.21 -2.57 -1.15
N PHE A 161 3.49 -2.76 -2.25
CA PHE A 161 3.23 -1.73 -3.24
C PHE A 161 1.76 -1.38 -3.19
N ILE A 162 1.44 -0.14 -2.79
CA ILE A 162 0.07 0.36 -2.79
C ILE A 162 -0.06 1.51 -3.79
N THR A 163 -1.15 1.55 -4.54
CA THR A 163 -1.34 2.56 -5.57
C THR A 163 -2.79 2.67 -6.06
N THR A 164 -3.08 3.78 -6.72
CA THR A 164 -4.14 3.89 -7.72
C THR A 164 -3.51 3.75 -9.11
N ASN A 165 -4.31 3.89 -10.17
CA ASN A 165 -3.78 4.19 -11.48
C ASN A 165 -3.27 5.64 -11.52
N GLY A 166 -2.47 5.99 -12.53
CA GLY A 166 -1.88 7.33 -12.71
C GLY A 166 -1.69 7.65 -14.18
N TYR A 167 -0.88 8.69 -14.43
CA TYR A 167 -0.65 9.23 -15.78
C TYR A 167 0.72 8.87 -16.36
N VAL A 168 1.67 8.44 -15.54
CA VAL A 168 2.95 7.94 -16.02
C VAL A 168 2.73 6.63 -16.75
N ARG A 169 3.11 6.59 -18.03
CA ARG A 169 3.01 5.40 -18.88
C ARG A 169 4.38 4.75 -19.05
N GLU A 170 4.37 3.42 -19.31
CA GLU A 170 5.58 2.59 -19.46
C GLU A 170 6.49 2.53 -18.22
N GLY A 171 6.03 3.11 -17.11
CA GLY A 171 6.71 3.14 -15.82
C GLY A 171 6.55 1.86 -15.02
N PRO A 172 7.00 1.89 -13.74
CA PRO A 172 6.90 0.76 -12.82
C PRO A 172 5.48 0.24 -12.63
N LEU A 173 4.48 1.15 -12.58
CA LEU A 173 3.08 0.72 -12.43
C LEU A 173 2.64 -0.15 -13.61
N ASP A 174 2.82 0.30 -14.85
CA ASP A 174 2.32 -0.40 -16.02
C ASP A 174 2.96 -1.80 -16.14
N LYS A 175 4.28 -1.90 -15.94
CA LYS A 175 5.01 -3.17 -15.98
C LYS A 175 4.64 -4.12 -14.84
N THR A 176 4.44 -3.58 -13.63
CA THR A 176 4.02 -4.39 -12.48
C THR A 176 2.58 -4.88 -12.65
N LEU A 177 1.68 -4.02 -13.17
CA LEU A 177 0.30 -4.36 -13.46
C LEU A 177 0.18 -5.44 -14.54
N GLU A 178 0.98 -5.36 -15.60
CA GLU A 178 1.05 -6.38 -16.63
C GLU A 178 1.50 -7.74 -16.05
N LYS A 179 2.59 -7.74 -15.29
CA LYS A 179 3.06 -8.94 -14.56
C LYS A 179 1.95 -9.50 -13.66
N ALA A 180 1.32 -8.66 -12.85
CA ALA A 180 0.25 -9.05 -11.94
C ALA A 180 -0.94 -9.68 -12.67
N LYS A 181 -1.37 -9.10 -13.79
CA LYS A 181 -2.43 -9.69 -14.66
C LYS A 181 -2.03 -11.05 -15.21
N ASN A 182 -0.79 -11.22 -15.64
CA ASN A 182 -0.30 -12.52 -16.15
C ASN A 182 -0.23 -13.58 -15.06
N ILE A 183 0.11 -13.20 -13.82
CA ILE A 183 0.04 -14.09 -12.65
C ILE A 183 -1.42 -14.54 -12.41
N LEU A 184 -2.37 -13.60 -12.36
CA LEU A 184 -3.78 -13.90 -12.12
C LEU A 184 -4.40 -14.78 -13.21
N LYS A 185 -3.91 -14.69 -14.45
CA LYS A 185 -4.31 -15.56 -15.57
C LYS A 185 -3.62 -16.93 -15.53
N GLY A 186 -2.69 -17.18 -14.64
CA GLY A 186 -1.87 -18.39 -14.61
C GLY A 186 -0.86 -18.49 -15.77
N ALA A 187 -0.60 -17.39 -16.48
CA ALA A 187 0.34 -17.39 -17.62
C ALA A 187 1.81 -17.41 -17.18
N ILE A 188 2.10 -16.94 -15.99
CA ILE A 188 3.44 -16.96 -15.37
C ILE A 188 3.35 -17.32 -13.89
N ASN A 189 4.43 -17.83 -13.34
CA ASN A 189 4.55 -18.06 -11.89
C ASN A 189 4.56 -16.72 -11.14
N ASP A 190 3.95 -16.71 -9.95
CA ASP A 190 3.85 -15.49 -9.12
C ASP A 190 5.19 -15.07 -8.53
N ASN A 191 6.13 -15.97 -8.35
CA ASN A 191 7.43 -15.72 -7.71
C ASN A 191 7.31 -15.00 -6.36
N GLY A 192 6.25 -15.32 -5.59
CA GLY A 192 5.98 -14.73 -4.30
C GLY A 192 5.23 -13.39 -4.35
N MET A 193 4.73 -12.96 -5.50
CA MET A 193 3.86 -11.78 -5.59
C MET A 193 2.39 -12.15 -5.37
N LEU A 194 1.72 -11.42 -4.49
CA LEU A 194 0.27 -11.41 -4.29
C LEU A 194 -0.33 -10.22 -5.05
N PRO A 195 -0.96 -10.43 -6.21
CA PRO A 195 -1.68 -9.37 -6.89
C PRO A 195 -3.05 -9.16 -6.27
N PHE A 196 -3.39 -7.92 -5.92
CA PHE A 196 -4.74 -7.49 -5.55
C PHE A 196 -5.10 -6.26 -6.37
N ILE A 197 -5.98 -6.43 -7.37
CA ILE A 197 -6.30 -5.41 -8.35
C ILE A 197 -7.80 -5.17 -8.35
N CYS A 198 -8.19 -3.95 -7.96
CA CYS A 198 -9.54 -3.46 -8.01
C CYS A 198 -9.66 -2.36 -9.07
N LYS A 199 -10.37 -2.64 -10.14
CA LYS A 199 -10.63 -1.72 -11.26
C LYS A 199 -11.93 -2.11 -11.97
N LEU A 200 -12.47 -1.23 -12.78
CA LEU A 200 -13.50 -1.64 -13.74
C LEU A 200 -12.91 -2.60 -14.78
N ASP A 201 -13.69 -3.54 -15.25
CA ASP A 201 -13.29 -4.47 -16.31
C ASP A 201 -13.28 -3.82 -17.68
N ASP A 202 -14.31 -3.00 -17.94
CA ASP A 202 -14.47 -2.21 -19.15
C ASP A 202 -14.73 -0.74 -18.82
N GLU A 203 -14.25 0.16 -19.68
CA GLU A 203 -14.42 1.60 -19.49
C GLU A 203 -15.91 2.00 -19.42
N LYS A 204 -16.78 1.34 -20.18
CA LYS A 204 -18.22 1.67 -20.23
C LYS A 204 -18.97 1.35 -18.94
N GLU A 205 -18.40 0.49 -18.08
CA GLU A 205 -19.01 0.08 -16.81
C GLU A 205 -19.18 1.25 -15.82
N PHE A 206 -18.44 2.35 -15.99
CA PHE A 206 -18.55 3.51 -15.10
C PHE A 206 -19.96 4.11 -15.06
N LYS A 207 -20.76 3.91 -16.10
CA LYS A 207 -22.14 4.43 -16.21
C LYS A 207 -23.11 3.77 -15.25
N ASP A 208 -22.85 2.53 -14.85
CA ASP A 208 -23.64 1.84 -13.84
C ASP A 208 -22.90 1.88 -12.49
N LYS A 209 -23.43 2.69 -11.57
CA LYS A 209 -22.89 2.88 -10.23
C LYS A 209 -22.69 1.56 -9.45
N LYS A 210 -23.46 0.51 -9.80
CA LYS A 210 -23.31 -0.83 -9.20
C LYS A 210 -21.95 -1.46 -9.47
N ASN A 211 -21.25 -1.05 -10.54
CA ASN A 211 -19.93 -1.56 -10.88
C ASN A 211 -18.78 -0.87 -10.13
N TRP A 212 -19.01 0.30 -9.53
CA TRP A 212 -17.93 1.08 -8.90
C TRP A 212 -17.22 0.34 -7.76
N HIS A 213 -17.91 -0.59 -7.09
CA HIS A 213 -17.31 -1.42 -6.06
C HIS A 213 -16.18 -2.32 -6.59
N LYS A 214 -16.15 -2.62 -7.90
CA LYS A 214 -15.04 -3.37 -8.54
C LYS A 214 -13.73 -2.60 -8.43
N ALA A 215 -13.77 -1.28 -8.53
CA ALA A 215 -12.60 -0.41 -8.39
C ALA A 215 -12.35 0.00 -6.94
N ASN A 216 -13.43 0.11 -6.14
CA ASN A 216 -13.34 0.58 -4.77
C ASN A 216 -14.18 -0.29 -3.82
N PRO A 217 -13.58 -1.34 -3.25
CA PRO A 217 -14.29 -2.28 -2.38
C PRO A 217 -14.79 -1.68 -1.06
N SER A 218 -14.31 -0.48 -0.68
CA SER A 218 -14.75 0.22 0.54
C SER A 218 -16.01 1.07 0.35
N LEU A 219 -16.48 1.31 -0.87
CA LEU A 219 -17.67 2.14 -1.12
C LEU A 219 -18.88 1.70 -0.30
N ARG A 220 -19.09 0.40 -0.15
CA ARG A 220 -20.23 -0.15 0.61
C ARG A 220 -20.18 0.14 2.12
N TYR A 221 -19.02 0.52 2.65
CA TYR A 221 -18.81 0.77 4.08
C TYR A 221 -18.73 2.25 4.43
N LEU A 222 -18.51 3.11 3.42
CA LEU A 222 -18.17 4.52 3.61
C LEU A 222 -19.16 5.43 2.86
N PRO A 223 -20.30 5.83 3.49
CA PRO A 223 -21.30 6.69 2.85
C PRO A 223 -20.74 8.01 2.31
N PHE A 224 -19.80 8.63 3.03
CA PHE A 224 -19.15 9.87 2.58
C PHE A 224 -18.30 9.67 1.33
N LEU A 225 -17.63 8.52 1.22
CA LEU A 225 -16.87 8.15 0.03
C LEU A 225 -17.80 7.94 -1.17
N GLN A 226 -18.96 7.33 -0.95
CA GLN A 226 -19.95 7.15 -1.99
C GLN A 226 -20.46 8.52 -2.50
N GLN A 227 -20.80 9.41 -1.58
CA GLN A 227 -21.24 10.78 -1.93
C GLN A 227 -20.18 11.54 -2.74
N GLU A 228 -18.92 11.49 -2.32
CA GLU A 228 -17.83 12.16 -3.04
C GLU A 228 -17.58 11.52 -4.41
N THR A 229 -17.68 10.19 -4.50
CA THR A 229 -17.54 9.48 -5.79
C THR A 229 -18.67 9.85 -6.76
N GLU A 230 -19.89 10.03 -6.27
CA GLU A 230 -21.04 10.50 -7.08
C GLU A 230 -20.87 11.93 -7.56
N LYS A 231 -20.30 12.82 -6.73
CA LYS A 231 -19.96 14.18 -7.11
C LYS A 231 -18.92 14.19 -8.25
N GLU A 232 -17.79 13.48 -8.06
CA GLU A 232 -16.75 13.36 -9.09
C GLU A 232 -17.30 12.75 -10.40
N TYR A 233 -18.24 11.81 -10.31
CA TYR A 233 -18.92 11.24 -11.47
C TYR A 233 -19.72 12.28 -12.26
N ASN A 234 -20.48 13.13 -11.57
CA ASN A 234 -21.27 14.18 -12.23
C ASN A 234 -20.33 15.23 -12.88
N GLU A 235 -19.28 15.63 -12.19
CA GLU A 235 -18.24 16.52 -12.73
C GLU A 235 -17.57 15.92 -13.97
N TYR A 236 -17.29 14.61 -13.94
CA TYR A 236 -16.74 13.89 -15.10
C TYR A 236 -17.73 13.84 -16.29
N LEU A 237 -19.04 13.65 -16.04
CA LEU A 237 -20.05 13.68 -17.10
C LEU A 237 -20.18 15.07 -17.77
N GLU A 238 -20.07 16.13 -16.98
CA GLU A 238 -20.11 17.51 -17.46
C GLU A 238 -18.87 17.87 -18.28
N ASN A 239 -17.68 17.50 -17.80
CA ASN A 239 -16.42 17.78 -18.47
C ASN A 239 -15.37 16.67 -18.24
N PRO A 240 -15.35 15.63 -19.09
CA PRO A 240 -14.40 14.53 -18.97
C PRO A 240 -12.93 14.91 -19.15
N ILE A 241 -12.67 16.03 -19.84
CA ILE A 241 -11.30 16.48 -20.13
C ILE A 241 -10.65 17.05 -18.87
N ASP A 242 -11.39 17.88 -18.12
CA ASP A 242 -10.89 18.54 -16.93
C ASP A 242 -10.98 17.66 -15.67
N ASN A 243 -11.81 16.62 -15.69
CA ASN A 243 -12.04 15.71 -14.56
C ASN A 243 -11.59 14.27 -14.82
N PRO A 244 -10.39 14.02 -15.38
CA PRO A 244 -9.94 12.68 -15.77
C PRO A 244 -9.67 11.77 -14.57
N ASP A 245 -9.50 12.32 -13.37
CA ASP A 245 -9.15 11.58 -12.15
C ASP A 245 -10.27 10.61 -11.74
N PHE A 246 -11.52 10.89 -12.06
CA PHE A 246 -12.62 9.95 -11.83
C PHE A 246 -12.36 8.60 -12.50
N MET A 247 -12.03 8.59 -13.79
CA MET A 247 -11.72 7.34 -14.49
C MET A 247 -10.36 6.78 -14.09
N THR A 248 -9.33 7.63 -14.06
CA THR A 248 -7.96 7.17 -13.87
C THR A 248 -7.70 6.71 -12.44
N LYS A 249 -8.10 7.51 -11.44
CA LYS A 249 -7.73 7.24 -10.05
C LYS A 249 -8.87 6.63 -9.22
N ARG A 250 -10.14 6.97 -9.53
CA ARG A 250 -11.27 6.40 -8.79
C ARG A 250 -11.68 5.04 -9.35
N MET A 251 -11.73 4.91 -10.68
CA MET A 251 -12.13 3.68 -11.37
C MET A 251 -10.96 2.81 -11.83
N ASN A 252 -9.72 3.28 -11.66
CA ASN A 252 -8.48 2.60 -12.05
C ASN A 252 -8.43 2.21 -13.55
N ILE A 253 -9.07 3.00 -14.40
CA ILE A 253 -9.01 2.87 -15.86
C ILE A 253 -7.96 3.86 -16.38
N PRO A 254 -6.88 3.39 -17.04
CA PRO A 254 -5.88 4.30 -17.57
C PRO A 254 -6.50 5.20 -18.65
N LYS A 255 -6.18 6.49 -18.61
CA LYS A 255 -6.47 7.38 -19.73
C LYS A 255 -5.42 7.10 -20.81
N SER A 256 -5.87 6.76 -22.00
CA SER A 256 -5.07 6.64 -23.23
C SER A 256 -4.61 8.02 -23.71
#